data_cba7a28d9d7e4d437953d06ade76036a
#
_entry.id   cba7a28d9d7e4d437953d06ade76036a
#
_cell.length_a   1.000
_cell.length_b   1.000
_cell.length_c   1.000
_cell.angle_alpha   90.00
_cell.angle_beta   90.00
_cell.angle_gamma   90.00
#
_symmetry.space_group_name_H-M   'P 1'
#
loop_
_entity.id
_entity.type
_entity.pdbx_description
1 polymer ?
#
loop_
_entity_poly.entity_id
_entity_poly.type
_entity_poly.pdbx_seq_one_letter_code
_entity_poly.pdbx_strand_id
1 'polypeptide(L)'
;MEKLKGKISQIIGPVVDVQFSAERLPRIHDALTIERENGRRLVVEVQQHLGENTVRCVAMESTDGLRRGMEVAALGRPITMPTGEQVKGRLMNVSGDPIDGMEDLSREGALPIHREAPKFDELSPAQEVLYTGIKVIDLIEPYAKGGKIGLFGGAGVGKTVLIQELINNVAKKNNGFSVFTGVGERTREGNDLLREMIESGVIRYGEKFKEAMEEGKWDLSLIDKEELKKSQVSLVFGQMNEPPGARASVALSGLTIAESFRDGVGGRKGGDILLFIDNIFRFTQAGSEVSALLGRMPSAVGYQPTLASEMGQMQERITSTKNGSITSVQAVYVPADDLTDPAPATTFSHLDATTVLNRKIAELGIYPAVDPLDSTSRILDPNVVGEEHYQTAQRVKQILQRNKELQDIISILGMEELSDEDKTTVNRARRVQRFLSQPFAVAQQFTGVPGVMVSIEDTIKGFKMILDGECDELPEQAFLNVGTIEEAFEKAERLKEQLR
;
A
#
# COMPACT_ATOMS: atom_id res chain seq x y z
N MET A 1 26.59 23.23 -19.51
CA MET A 1 25.77 23.01 -20.71
C MET A 1 24.59 23.95 -20.67
N GLU A 2 24.39 24.70 -21.73
CA GLU A 2 23.25 25.61 -21.86
C GLU A 2 21.96 24.77 -21.85
N LYS A 3 20.99 25.14 -21.00
CA LYS A 3 19.72 24.44 -20.92
C LYS A 3 18.96 24.63 -22.23
N LEU A 4 18.49 23.55 -22.84
CA LEU A 4 17.68 23.59 -24.04
C LEU A 4 16.37 24.32 -23.71
N LYS A 5 16.04 25.36 -24.47
CA LYS A 5 14.86 26.21 -24.25
C LYS A 5 13.89 26.10 -25.42
N GLY A 6 12.64 26.10 -25.10
CA GLY A 6 11.51 26.14 -26.04
C GLY A 6 10.46 27.12 -25.63
N LYS A 7 9.39 27.21 -26.42
CA LYS A 7 8.23 28.05 -26.17
C LYS A 7 6.95 27.24 -26.28
N ILE A 8 5.98 27.56 -25.45
CA ILE A 8 4.64 26.99 -25.55
C ILE A 8 4.02 27.39 -26.88
N SER A 9 3.63 26.39 -27.66
CA SER A 9 2.93 26.60 -28.95
C SER A 9 1.41 26.42 -28.82
N GLN A 10 0.97 25.51 -27.95
CA GLN A 10 -0.44 25.19 -27.75
C GLN A 10 -0.70 24.68 -26.34
N ILE A 11 -1.88 24.96 -25.80
CA ILE A 11 -2.37 24.47 -24.52
C ILE A 11 -3.77 23.91 -24.72
N ILE A 12 -3.97 22.62 -24.39
CA ILE A 12 -5.28 21.95 -24.47
C ILE A 12 -5.52 21.25 -23.13
N GLY A 13 -6.20 21.92 -22.20
CA GLY A 13 -6.37 21.39 -20.85
C GLY A 13 -5.01 21.06 -20.20
N PRO A 14 -4.79 19.81 -19.74
CA PRO A 14 -3.52 19.42 -19.13
C PRO A 14 -2.41 19.12 -20.14
N VAL A 15 -2.66 19.23 -21.44
CA VAL A 15 -1.68 18.98 -22.50
C VAL A 15 -1.04 20.30 -22.93
N VAL A 16 0.28 20.32 -22.98
CA VAL A 16 1.08 21.48 -23.38
C VAL A 16 2.02 21.06 -24.51
N ASP A 17 1.89 21.73 -25.67
CA ASP A 17 2.79 21.55 -26.79
C ASP A 17 3.89 22.60 -26.73
N VAL A 18 5.13 22.18 -26.83
CA VAL A 18 6.33 23.02 -26.73
C VAL A 18 7.15 22.89 -28.01
N GLN A 19 7.45 24.01 -28.63
CA GLN A 19 8.30 24.11 -29.81
C GLN A 19 9.72 24.54 -29.43
N PHE A 20 10.70 23.81 -29.93
CA PHE A 20 12.13 24.10 -29.76
C PHE A 20 12.72 24.65 -31.04
N SER A 21 13.67 25.54 -30.92
CA SER A 21 14.40 26.11 -32.06
C SER A 21 15.59 25.28 -32.52
N ALA A 22 16.01 24.32 -31.72
CA ALA A 22 17.17 23.45 -31.97
C ALA A 22 16.74 22.16 -32.67
N GLU A 23 17.64 21.55 -33.45
CA GLU A 23 17.44 20.23 -34.02
C GLU A 23 17.36 19.11 -32.96
N ARG A 24 17.86 19.36 -31.76
CA ARG A 24 17.85 18.43 -30.65
C ARG A 24 16.61 18.64 -29.79
N LEU A 25 15.77 17.61 -29.71
CA LEU A 25 14.56 17.60 -28.88
C LEU A 25 14.79 16.89 -27.55
N PRO A 26 14.02 17.22 -26.50
CA PRO A 26 13.92 16.41 -25.29
C PRO A 26 13.45 14.99 -25.62
N ARG A 27 13.90 14.04 -24.83
CA ARG A 27 13.47 12.64 -24.95
C ARG A 27 12.06 12.44 -24.42
N ILE A 28 11.42 11.37 -24.83
CA ILE A 28 10.18 10.90 -24.18
C ILE A 28 10.46 10.67 -22.70
N HIS A 29 9.55 11.12 -21.84
CA HIS A 29 9.63 11.15 -20.38
C HIS A 29 10.57 12.20 -19.77
N ASP A 30 11.28 12.98 -20.55
CA ASP A 30 12.04 14.10 -19.99
C ASP A 30 11.09 15.13 -19.37
N ALA A 31 11.54 15.72 -18.26
CA ALA A 31 10.83 16.80 -17.58
C ALA A 31 11.21 18.16 -18.16
N LEU A 32 10.20 18.98 -18.38
CA LEU A 32 10.35 20.38 -18.73
C LEU A 32 9.78 21.25 -17.62
N THR A 33 10.31 22.43 -17.41
CA THR A 33 9.80 23.39 -16.42
C THR A 33 9.35 24.68 -17.05
N ILE A 34 8.25 25.21 -16.56
CA ILE A 34 7.66 26.49 -16.97
C ILE A 34 7.56 27.36 -15.72
N GLU A 35 8.18 28.55 -15.74
CA GLU A 35 8.05 29.50 -14.64
C GLU A 35 6.73 30.27 -14.79
N ARG A 36 5.93 30.25 -13.72
CA ARG A 36 4.68 30.98 -13.63
C ARG A 36 4.89 32.40 -13.07
N GLU A 37 3.96 33.30 -13.33
CA GLU A 37 3.99 34.67 -12.82
C GLU A 37 4.07 34.79 -11.29
N ASN A 38 3.56 33.78 -10.57
CA ASN A 38 3.63 33.67 -9.10
C ASN A 38 4.96 33.10 -8.56
N GLY A 39 5.97 32.92 -9.41
CA GLY A 39 7.28 32.36 -9.06
C GLY A 39 7.30 30.84 -8.85
N ARG A 40 6.17 30.15 -9.02
CA ARG A 40 6.11 28.70 -8.95
C ARG A 40 6.49 28.07 -10.29
N ARG A 41 7.16 26.93 -10.23
CA ARG A 41 7.50 26.16 -11.44
C ARG A 41 6.46 25.08 -11.67
N LEU A 42 5.95 25.01 -12.90
CA LEU A 42 5.16 23.89 -13.37
C LEU A 42 6.07 22.88 -14.04
N VAL A 43 5.94 21.62 -13.68
CA VAL A 43 6.60 20.51 -14.36
C VAL A 43 5.65 19.89 -15.37
N VAL A 44 6.14 19.71 -16.60
CA VAL A 44 5.45 18.95 -17.64
C VAL A 44 6.37 17.83 -18.14
N GLU A 45 5.79 16.71 -18.53
CA GLU A 45 6.52 15.53 -19.00
C GLU A 45 6.29 15.32 -20.49
N VAL A 46 7.37 15.12 -21.26
CA VAL A 46 7.30 14.82 -22.69
C VAL A 46 6.69 13.44 -22.90
N GLN A 47 5.59 13.39 -23.64
CA GLN A 47 4.89 12.16 -23.98
C GLN A 47 5.00 11.75 -25.44
N GLN A 48 5.19 12.71 -26.33
CA GLN A 48 5.16 12.46 -27.77
C GLN A 48 5.95 13.54 -28.55
N HIS A 49 6.61 13.12 -29.62
CA HIS A 49 7.17 14.02 -30.61
C HIS A 49 6.15 14.20 -31.75
N LEU A 50 5.80 15.45 -32.07
CA LEU A 50 4.78 15.77 -33.09
C LEU A 50 5.35 16.08 -34.47
N GLY A 51 6.69 16.22 -34.58
CA GLY A 51 7.34 16.80 -35.77
C GLY A 51 7.53 18.30 -35.65
N GLU A 52 8.21 18.91 -36.61
CA GLU A 52 8.50 20.36 -36.67
C GLU A 52 9.09 20.92 -35.36
N ASN A 53 10.00 20.16 -34.75
CA ASN A 53 10.62 20.49 -33.46
C ASN A 53 9.65 20.74 -32.31
N THR A 54 8.47 20.14 -32.37
CA THR A 54 7.42 20.25 -31.35
C THR A 54 7.27 18.95 -30.58
N VAL A 55 7.19 19.05 -29.25
CA VAL A 55 6.89 17.93 -28.34
C VAL A 55 5.57 18.17 -27.64
N ARG A 56 4.82 17.11 -27.44
CA ARG A 56 3.59 17.12 -26.63
C ARG A 56 3.87 16.62 -25.25
N CYS A 57 3.49 17.42 -24.26
CA CYS A 57 3.72 17.17 -22.86
C CYS A 57 2.41 17.08 -22.07
N VAL A 58 2.45 16.39 -20.95
CA VAL A 58 1.38 16.34 -19.97
C VAL A 58 1.82 17.05 -18.70
N ALA A 59 0.99 17.95 -18.21
CA ALA A 59 1.28 18.74 -17.01
C ALA A 59 1.06 17.90 -15.73
N MET A 60 1.91 18.14 -14.73
CA MET A 60 1.82 17.53 -13.41
C MET A 60 0.99 18.35 -12.41
N GLU A 61 0.64 19.56 -12.76
CA GLU A 61 -0.27 20.44 -12.03
C GLU A 61 -1.20 21.16 -13.00
N SER A 62 -2.14 21.98 -12.46
CA SER A 62 -3.02 22.79 -13.31
C SER A 62 -2.23 23.65 -14.28
N THR A 63 -2.72 23.74 -15.52
CA THR A 63 -2.19 24.61 -16.57
C THR A 63 -2.76 26.02 -16.55
N ASP A 64 -3.57 26.36 -15.57
CA ASP A 64 -4.17 27.69 -15.44
C ASP A 64 -3.10 28.79 -15.41
N GLY A 65 -3.32 29.83 -16.17
CA GLY A 65 -2.41 30.98 -16.29
C GLY A 65 -1.27 30.78 -17.30
N LEU A 66 -1.14 29.63 -17.92
CA LEU A 66 -0.19 29.42 -19.01
C LEU A 66 -0.66 30.15 -20.28
N ARG A 67 0.30 30.66 -21.06
CA ARG A 67 0.05 31.36 -22.32
C ARG A 67 1.00 30.87 -23.40
N ARG A 68 0.54 30.93 -24.64
CA ARG A 68 1.40 30.69 -25.81
C ARG A 68 2.59 31.64 -25.78
N GLY A 69 3.73 31.17 -26.17
CA GLY A 69 4.98 31.93 -26.21
C GLY A 69 5.76 32.01 -24.91
N MET A 70 5.20 31.48 -23.78
CA MET A 70 5.97 31.38 -22.54
C MET A 70 7.19 30.48 -22.73
N GLU A 71 8.31 30.84 -22.09
CA GLU A 71 9.55 30.09 -22.13
C GLU A 71 9.45 28.79 -21.34
N VAL A 72 10.00 27.72 -21.89
CA VAL A 72 10.07 26.39 -21.30
C VAL A 72 11.50 25.93 -21.29
N ALA A 73 11.98 25.44 -20.14
CA ALA A 73 13.33 24.91 -19.99
C ALA A 73 13.32 23.37 -19.90
N ALA A 74 14.10 22.71 -20.72
CA ALA A 74 14.29 21.27 -20.63
C ALA A 74 15.34 20.93 -19.55
N LEU A 75 15.02 19.98 -18.67
CA LEU A 75 15.94 19.56 -17.61
C LEU A 75 16.98 18.53 -18.11
N GLY A 76 16.77 17.93 -19.28
CA GLY A 76 17.62 16.89 -19.84
C GLY A 76 17.56 15.55 -19.08
N ARG A 77 16.54 15.37 -18.27
CA ARG A 77 16.30 14.17 -17.45
C ARG A 77 14.81 14.01 -17.15
N PRO A 78 14.33 12.81 -16.79
CA PRO A 78 12.97 12.61 -16.29
C PRO A 78 12.71 13.34 -14.96
N ILE A 79 11.47 13.32 -14.53
CA ILE A 79 11.09 13.70 -13.15
C ILE A 79 11.90 12.83 -12.19
N THR A 80 12.43 13.45 -11.13
CA THR A 80 13.23 12.74 -10.12
C THR A 80 12.57 12.88 -8.76
N MET A 81 12.86 11.89 -7.89
CA MET A 81 12.45 11.92 -6.49
C MET A 81 13.64 12.10 -5.57
N PRO A 82 13.50 12.92 -4.52
CA PRO A 82 14.52 13.02 -3.48
C PRO A 82 14.67 11.66 -2.77
N THR A 83 15.85 11.40 -2.25
CA THR A 83 16.20 10.14 -1.58
C THR A 83 16.87 10.40 -0.24
N GLY A 84 17.07 9.35 0.53
CA GLY A 84 17.81 9.40 1.79
C GLY A 84 16.91 9.61 3.00
N GLU A 85 17.55 9.85 4.16
CA GLU A 85 16.87 10.02 5.45
C GLU A 85 15.92 11.23 5.49
N GLN A 86 16.16 12.21 4.65
CA GLN A 86 15.36 13.43 4.58
C GLN A 86 13.89 13.19 4.19
N VAL A 87 13.59 12.11 3.50
CA VAL A 87 12.20 11.80 3.04
C VAL A 87 11.36 11.14 4.13
N LYS A 88 11.96 10.69 5.22
CA LYS A 88 11.25 10.03 6.32
C LYS A 88 10.25 10.99 6.99
N GLY A 89 9.01 10.56 7.09
CA GLY A 89 7.93 11.35 7.68
C GLY A 89 7.43 12.50 6.83
N ARG A 90 7.92 12.64 5.59
CA ARG A 90 7.58 13.72 4.69
C ARG A 90 6.46 13.32 3.72
N LEU A 91 5.70 14.30 3.32
CA LEU A 91 4.65 14.18 2.32
C LEU A 91 5.04 14.97 1.07
N MET A 92 5.12 14.27 -0.06
CA MET A 92 5.58 14.82 -1.33
C MET A 92 4.52 14.65 -2.43
N ASN A 93 4.61 15.46 -3.47
CA ASN A 93 3.85 15.28 -4.69
C ASN A 93 4.59 14.39 -5.72
N VAL A 94 4.02 14.25 -6.91
CA VAL A 94 4.58 13.45 -8.01
C VAL A 94 5.98 13.87 -8.43
N SER A 95 6.32 15.14 -8.29
CA SER A 95 7.64 15.71 -8.65
C SER A 95 8.63 15.69 -7.49
N GLY A 96 8.24 15.15 -6.34
CA GLY A 96 9.08 15.10 -5.14
C GLY A 96 9.16 16.42 -4.37
N ASP A 97 8.28 17.38 -4.68
CA ASP A 97 8.19 18.61 -3.91
C ASP A 97 7.35 18.38 -2.66
N PRO A 98 7.75 18.93 -1.50
CA PRO A 98 6.98 18.76 -0.28
C PRO A 98 5.65 19.50 -0.35
N ILE A 99 4.59 18.84 0.10
CA ILE A 99 3.24 19.42 0.24
C ILE A 99 2.75 19.38 1.68
N ASP A 100 3.64 19.12 2.61
CA ASP A 100 3.39 19.09 4.06
C ASP A 100 3.62 20.46 4.74
N GLY A 101 3.99 21.47 3.98
CA GLY A 101 4.26 22.82 4.49
C GLY A 101 5.65 23.02 5.11
N MET A 102 6.47 21.97 5.10
CA MET A 102 7.85 22.04 5.58
C MET A 102 8.83 22.45 4.47
N GLU A 103 10.08 22.62 4.82
CA GLU A 103 11.17 23.01 3.93
C GLU A 103 11.38 22.05 2.75
N ASP A 104 11.94 22.58 1.67
CA ASP A 104 12.28 21.80 0.48
C ASP A 104 13.31 20.70 0.77
N LEU A 105 13.22 19.62 -0.02
CA LEU A 105 14.13 18.49 0.06
C LEU A 105 15.31 18.65 -0.90
N SER A 106 16.49 18.22 -0.46
CA SER A 106 17.68 18.21 -1.33
C SER A 106 17.49 17.30 -2.52
N ARG A 107 17.93 17.73 -3.69
CA ARG A 107 17.93 16.93 -4.93
C ARG A 107 19.24 16.21 -5.17
N GLU A 108 20.18 16.30 -4.25
CA GLU A 108 21.42 15.52 -4.32
C GLU A 108 21.08 14.02 -4.20
N GLY A 109 21.57 13.24 -5.16
CA GLY A 109 21.26 11.81 -5.22
C GLY A 109 19.82 11.46 -5.61
N ALA A 110 19.05 12.42 -6.13
CA ALA A 110 17.69 12.18 -6.61
C ALA A 110 17.68 11.15 -7.76
N LEU A 111 16.68 10.29 -7.78
CA LEU A 111 16.54 9.21 -8.77
C LEU A 111 15.36 9.48 -9.71
N PRO A 112 15.50 9.13 -11.01
CA PRO A 112 14.43 9.28 -11.98
C PRO A 112 13.28 8.31 -11.69
N ILE A 113 12.04 8.75 -11.92
CA ILE A 113 10.85 7.91 -11.72
C ILE A 113 10.67 6.86 -12.83
N HIS A 114 11.16 7.13 -14.03
CA HIS A 114 11.21 6.17 -15.13
C HIS A 114 12.53 5.41 -15.07
N ARG A 115 12.46 4.18 -14.61
CA ARG A 115 13.59 3.27 -14.44
C ARG A 115 13.25 1.90 -15.01
N GLU A 116 14.25 1.19 -15.43
CA GLU A 116 14.11 -0.22 -15.81
C GLU A 116 13.96 -1.11 -14.55
N ALA A 117 13.26 -2.22 -14.69
CA ALA A 117 13.22 -3.25 -13.67
C ALA A 117 14.64 -3.82 -13.44
N PRO A 118 14.91 -4.36 -12.23
CA PRO A 118 16.18 -5.04 -11.95
C PRO A 118 16.45 -6.15 -12.96
N LYS A 119 17.70 -6.29 -13.36
CA LYS A 119 18.13 -7.34 -14.28
C LYS A 119 18.08 -8.71 -13.60
N PHE A 120 18.00 -9.76 -14.40
CA PHE A 120 17.89 -11.12 -13.87
C PHE A 120 19.04 -11.51 -12.92
N ASP A 121 20.24 -11.04 -13.18
CA ASP A 121 21.42 -11.29 -12.33
C ASP A 121 21.42 -10.47 -11.02
N GLU A 122 20.57 -9.46 -10.90
CA GLU A 122 20.39 -8.65 -9.69
C GLU A 122 19.31 -9.23 -8.77
N LEU A 123 18.43 -10.11 -9.28
CA LEU A 123 17.33 -10.69 -8.53
C LEU A 123 17.81 -11.66 -7.46
N SER A 124 17.08 -11.73 -6.34
CA SER A 124 17.26 -12.78 -5.34
C SER A 124 16.52 -14.04 -5.78
N PRO A 125 17.20 -15.20 -5.83
CA PRO A 125 16.55 -16.46 -6.18
C PRO A 125 15.73 -17.07 -5.03
N ALA A 126 15.87 -16.55 -3.80
CA ALA A 126 15.24 -17.12 -2.61
C ALA A 126 13.76 -16.73 -2.54
N GLN A 127 12.91 -17.72 -2.30
CA GLN A 127 11.52 -17.48 -1.88
C GLN A 127 11.48 -17.42 -0.36
N GLU A 128 11.29 -16.23 0.16
CA GLU A 128 11.21 -15.98 1.60
C GLU A 128 9.83 -15.43 1.98
N VAL A 129 9.38 -15.79 3.17
CA VAL A 129 8.14 -15.26 3.76
C VAL A 129 8.44 -13.96 4.48
N LEU A 130 7.65 -12.93 4.23
CA LEU A 130 7.62 -11.72 5.04
C LEU A 130 6.61 -11.91 6.18
N TYR A 131 7.08 -12.25 7.35
CA TYR A 131 6.21 -12.40 8.52
C TYR A 131 5.78 -11.03 9.06
N THR A 132 4.48 -10.83 9.12
CA THR A 132 3.87 -9.56 9.53
C THR A 132 3.63 -9.45 11.03
N GLY A 133 3.67 -10.56 11.75
CA GLY A 133 3.27 -10.65 13.15
C GLY A 133 1.76 -10.64 13.37
N ILE A 134 0.98 -10.70 12.30
CA ILE A 134 -0.49 -10.78 12.31
C ILE A 134 -0.91 -12.21 12.00
N LYS A 135 -1.55 -12.88 12.95
CA LYS A 135 -1.88 -14.31 12.89
C LYS A 135 -2.60 -14.72 11.62
N VAL A 136 -3.67 -14.01 11.27
CA VAL A 136 -4.51 -14.38 10.13
C VAL A 136 -3.75 -14.25 8.81
N ILE A 137 -2.91 -13.24 8.67
CA ILE A 137 -2.11 -13.05 7.47
C ILE A 137 -1.03 -14.11 7.38
N ASP A 138 -0.22 -14.26 8.42
CA ASP A 138 0.93 -15.16 8.40
C ASP A 138 0.54 -16.63 8.27
N LEU A 139 -0.59 -17.04 8.84
CA LEU A 139 -1.08 -18.42 8.74
C LEU A 139 -1.77 -18.73 7.41
N ILE A 140 -2.73 -17.89 7.03
CA ILE A 140 -3.69 -18.18 5.95
C ILE A 140 -3.22 -17.64 4.60
N GLU A 141 -2.60 -16.47 4.60
CA GLU A 141 -2.16 -15.78 3.39
C GLU A 141 -0.76 -15.18 3.54
N PRO A 142 0.27 -16.00 3.81
CA PRO A 142 1.61 -15.48 4.03
C PRO A 142 2.08 -14.62 2.86
N TYR A 143 2.72 -13.50 3.19
CA TYR A 143 3.27 -12.57 2.19
C TYR A 143 4.65 -13.03 1.76
N ALA A 144 4.89 -13.05 0.44
CA ALA A 144 6.22 -13.28 -0.10
C ALA A 144 7.05 -11.99 -0.02
N LYS A 145 8.29 -12.06 0.44
CA LYS A 145 9.25 -10.96 0.26
C LYS A 145 9.42 -10.66 -1.22
N GLY A 146 9.29 -9.38 -1.59
CA GLY A 146 9.31 -8.97 -2.98
C GLY A 146 8.03 -9.32 -3.74
N GLY A 147 7.00 -9.79 -3.05
CA GLY A 147 5.70 -10.14 -3.60
C GLY A 147 4.77 -8.94 -3.74
N LYS A 148 3.70 -9.16 -4.50
CA LYS A 148 2.65 -8.19 -4.78
C LYS A 148 1.35 -8.69 -4.17
N ILE A 149 0.82 -7.95 -3.21
CA ILE A 149 -0.38 -8.30 -2.47
C ILE A 149 -1.51 -7.37 -2.87
N GLY A 150 -2.63 -7.94 -3.31
CA GLY A 150 -3.86 -7.19 -3.53
C GLY A 150 -4.66 -7.07 -2.23
N LEU A 151 -5.05 -5.86 -1.87
CA LEU A 151 -5.89 -5.58 -0.71
C LEU A 151 -7.28 -5.17 -1.19
N PHE A 152 -8.28 -5.96 -0.83
CA PHE A 152 -9.68 -5.75 -1.16
C PHE A 152 -10.46 -5.43 0.11
N GLY A 153 -11.31 -4.45 0.05
CA GLY A 153 -12.18 -4.12 1.17
C GLY A 153 -12.93 -2.81 0.94
N GLY A 154 -14.16 -2.79 1.37
CA GLY A 154 -15.01 -1.60 1.35
C GLY A 154 -14.64 -0.59 2.43
N ALA A 155 -15.39 0.48 2.53
CA ALA A 155 -15.24 1.47 3.59
C ALA A 155 -15.60 0.87 4.97
N GLY A 156 -14.89 1.28 6.02
CA GLY A 156 -15.21 0.94 7.40
C GLY A 156 -14.85 -0.49 7.84
N VAL A 157 -14.00 -1.19 7.09
CA VAL A 157 -13.55 -2.56 7.46
C VAL A 157 -12.15 -2.60 8.10
N GLY A 158 -11.58 -1.43 8.44
CA GLY A 158 -10.28 -1.34 9.11
C GLY A 158 -9.07 -1.40 8.18
N LYS A 159 -9.23 -1.06 6.89
CA LYS A 159 -8.13 -1.04 5.92
C LYS A 159 -6.96 -0.16 6.37
N THR A 160 -7.24 1.07 6.77
CA THR A 160 -6.22 2.03 7.20
C THR A 160 -5.47 1.56 8.45
N VAL A 161 -6.18 1.02 9.42
CA VAL A 161 -5.58 0.50 10.67
C VAL A 161 -4.67 -0.70 10.38
N LEU A 162 -5.09 -1.58 9.47
CA LEU A 162 -4.27 -2.71 9.02
C LEU A 162 -2.98 -2.23 8.33
N ILE A 163 -3.07 -1.25 7.45
CA ILE A 163 -1.91 -0.66 6.78
C ILE A 163 -0.92 -0.08 7.79
N GLN A 164 -1.41 0.68 8.76
CA GLN A 164 -0.57 1.27 9.81
C GLN A 164 0.09 0.20 10.69
N GLU A 165 -0.61 -0.87 11.02
CA GLU A 165 -0.03 -1.98 11.79
C GLU A 165 1.04 -2.72 11.00
N LEU A 166 0.85 -2.94 9.70
CA LEU A 166 1.88 -3.51 8.83
C LEU A 166 3.13 -2.62 8.79
N ILE A 167 2.98 -1.31 8.66
CA ILE A 167 4.09 -0.35 8.70
C ILE A 167 4.84 -0.46 10.04
N ASN A 168 4.12 -0.42 11.14
CA ASN A 168 4.69 -0.50 12.48
C ASN A 168 5.44 -1.82 12.72
N ASN A 169 4.85 -2.94 12.32
CA ASN A 169 5.42 -4.26 12.54
C ASN A 169 6.67 -4.52 11.70
N VAL A 170 6.68 -4.10 10.44
CA VAL A 170 7.86 -4.22 9.57
C VAL A 170 9.00 -3.37 10.09
N ALA A 171 8.73 -2.15 10.56
CA ALA A 171 9.75 -1.29 11.15
C ALA A 171 10.35 -1.91 12.42
N LYS A 172 9.54 -2.49 13.29
CA LYS A 172 10.01 -3.12 14.54
C LYS A 172 10.79 -4.42 14.31
N LYS A 173 10.32 -5.26 13.40
CA LYS A 173 10.86 -6.60 13.21
C LYS A 173 12.14 -6.63 12.38
N ASN A 174 12.19 -5.84 11.30
CA ASN A 174 13.25 -5.89 10.29
C ASN A 174 14.02 -4.57 10.15
N ASN A 175 13.77 -3.60 11.03
CA ASN A 175 14.29 -2.25 10.86
C ASN A 175 13.93 -1.68 9.47
N GLY A 176 12.80 -2.12 8.91
CA GLY A 176 12.32 -1.81 7.59
C GLY A 176 11.67 -0.43 7.53
N PHE A 177 11.48 0.03 6.31
CA PHE A 177 10.87 1.32 6.01
C PHE A 177 9.69 1.12 5.06
N SER A 178 8.72 2.03 5.10
CA SER A 178 7.54 1.95 4.24
C SER A 178 7.37 3.22 3.42
N VAL A 179 6.79 3.06 2.24
CA VAL A 179 6.36 4.17 1.38
C VAL A 179 4.88 3.98 1.11
N PHE A 180 4.08 4.99 1.39
CA PHE A 180 2.66 5.01 1.07
C PHE A 180 2.41 5.95 -0.11
N THR A 181 1.77 5.43 -1.15
CA THR A 181 1.46 6.18 -2.36
C THR A 181 -0.04 6.30 -2.52
N GLY A 182 -0.56 7.52 -2.43
CA GLY A 182 -1.97 7.85 -2.67
C GLY A 182 -2.20 8.21 -4.13
N VAL A 183 -2.97 7.40 -4.83
CA VAL A 183 -3.24 7.53 -6.27
C VAL A 183 -4.71 7.80 -6.52
N GLY A 184 -5.04 9.03 -6.89
CA GLY A 184 -6.39 9.39 -7.32
C GLY A 184 -7.47 9.30 -6.23
N GLU A 185 -7.08 9.26 -4.96
CA GLU A 185 -7.99 9.24 -3.83
C GLU A 185 -8.44 10.66 -3.42
N ARG A 186 -9.41 10.74 -2.53
CA ARG A 186 -9.90 12.04 -2.04
C ARG A 186 -8.85 12.74 -1.19
N THR A 187 -8.66 14.03 -1.42
CA THR A 187 -7.73 14.86 -0.64
C THR A 187 -8.00 14.81 0.86
N ARG A 188 -9.28 14.77 1.26
CA ARG A 188 -9.66 14.64 2.66
C ARG A 188 -9.15 13.34 3.28
N GLU A 189 -9.31 12.22 2.58
CA GLU A 189 -8.84 10.92 3.06
C GLU A 189 -7.30 10.89 3.21
N GLY A 190 -6.58 11.58 2.32
CA GLY A 190 -5.14 11.76 2.44
C GLY A 190 -4.73 12.56 3.68
N ASN A 191 -5.45 13.64 3.99
CA ASN A 191 -5.23 14.43 5.21
C ASN A 191 -5.55 13.65 6.48
N ASP A 192 -6.67 12.92 6.47
CA ASP A 192 -7.06 12.07 7.60
C ASP A 192 -6.01 10.99 7.84
N LEU A 193 -5.50 10.37 6.78
CA LEU A 193 -4.42 9.37 6.86
C LEU A 193 -3.13 9.95 7.48
N LEU A 194 -2.71 11.15 7.07
CA LEU A 194 -1.54 11.80 7.67
C LEU A 194 -1.72 12.04 9.18
N ARG A 195 -2.89 12.54 9.59
CA ARG A 195 -3.22 12.74 11.01
C ARG A 195 -3.21 11.42 11.78
N GLU A 196 -3.86 10.40 11.29
CA GLU A 196 -3.89 9.07 11.90
C GLU A 196 -2.49 8.47 12.03
N MET A 197 -1.62 8.65 11.05
CA MET A 197 -0.23 8.19 11.10
C MET A 197 0.61 8.95 12.14
N ILE A 198 0.33 10.23 12.36
CA ILE A 198 0.94 11.01 13.43
C ILE A 198 0.41 10.54 14.80
N GLU A 199 -0.89 10.34 14.92
CA GLU A 199 -1.52 9.84 16.15
C GLU A 199 -1.01 8.45 16.54
N SER A 200 -0.87 7.54 15.60
CA SER A 200 -0.36 6.17 15.82
C SER A 200 1.15 6.09 16.05
N GLY A 201 1.89 7.16 15.76
CA GLY A 201 3.33 7.24 15.94
C GLY A 201 4.17 6.61 14.83
N VAL A 202 3.57 6.23 13.69
CA VAL A 202 4.34 5.78 12.50
C VAL A 202 5.00 6.96 11.79
N ILE A 203 4.40 8.15 11.87
CA ILE A 203 5.03 9.43 11.57
C ILE A 203 5.24 10.18 12.89
N ARG A 204 6.45 10.66 13.12
CA ARG A 204 6.83 11.28 14.40
C ARG A 204 7.13 12.75 14.23
N TYR A 205 6.14 13.59 14.57
CA TYR A 205 6.32 15.05 14.60
C TYR A 205 6.76 15.56 15.99
N GLY A 206 6.82 14.67 17.00
CA GLY A 206 7.14 15.00 18.38
C GLY A 206 5.91 15.27 19.25
N GLU A 207 6.06 15.10 20.57
CA GLU A 207 4.93 15.19 21.51
C GLU A 207 4.27 16.56 21.52
N LYS A 208 5.05 17.65 21.47
CA LYS A 208 4.52 19.01 21.46
C LYS A 208 3.60 19.30 20.27
N PHE A 209 3.96 18.76 19.10
CA PHE A 209 3.09 18.87 17.91
C PHE A 209 1.83 18.06 18.10
N LYS A 210 1.96 16.84 18.59
CA LYS A 210 0.83 15.93 18.80
C LYS A 210 -0.19 16.50 19.79
N GLU A 211 0.27 17.05 20.94
CA GLU A 211 -0.58 17.74 21.90
C GLU A 211 -1.33 18.92 21.26
N ALA A 212 -0.63 19.76 20.50
CA ALA A 212 -1.24 20.88 19.80
C ALA A 212 -2.26 20.43 18.74
N MET A 213 -1.97 19.34 18.03
CA MET A 213 -2.89 18.75 17.04
C MET A 213 -4.17 18.21 17.69
N GLU A 214 -4.08 17.59 18.87
CA GLU A 214 -5.22 17.13 19.65
C GLU A 214 -6.11 18.30 20.12
N GLU A 215 -5.50 19.48 20.38
CA GLU A 215 -6.22 20.74 20.66
C GLU A 215 -6.79 21.43 19.39
N GLY A 216 -6.61 20.81 18.22
CA GLY A 216 -7.08 21.36 16.94
C GLY A 216 -6.16 22.39 16.31
N LYS A 217 -4.92 22.50 16.77
CA LYS A 217 -3.89 23.43 16.22
C LYS A 217 -2.91 22.67 15.34
N TRP A 218 -2.68 23.19 14.15
CA TRP A 218 -1.69 22.66 13.20
C TRP A 218 -0.50 23.62 13.10
N ASP A 219 0.44 23.50 14.03
CA ASP A 219 1.60 24.40 14.14
C ASP A 219 2.90 23.66 13.79
N LEU A 220 3.35 23.85 12.55
CA LEU A 220 4.57 23.22 12.03
C LEU A 220 5.85 23.64 12.76
N SER A 221 5.84 24.77 13.48
CA SER A 221 6.99 25.23 14.25
C SER A 221 7.29 24.32 15.45
N LEU A 222 6.32 23.52 15.89
CA LEU A 222 6.44 22.59 17.00
C LEU A 222 7.03 21.23 16.61
N ILE A 223 7.28 20.99 15.31
CA ILE A 223 7.84 19.73 14.85
C ILE A 223 9.27 19.56 15.37
N ASP A 224 9.50 18.40 15.99
CA ASP A 224 10.85 17.98 16.39
C ASP A 224 11.52 17.26 15.20
N LYS A 225 12.56 17.90 14.64
CA LYS A 225 13.26 17.37 13.46
C LYS A 225 14.02 16.06 13.73
N GLU A 226 14.47 15.83 14.97
CA GLU A 226 15.14 14.57 15.32
C GLU A 226 14.13 13.42 15.49
N GLU A 227 12.95 13.71 16.04
CA GLU A 227 11.85 12.73 16.05
C GLU A 227 11.34 12.42 14.64
N LEU A 228 11.26 13.43 13.76
CA LEU A 228 10.82 13.25 12.37
C LEU A 228 11.67 12.22 11.63
N LYS A 229 12.98 12.19 11.82
CA LYS A 229 13.92 11.22 11.23
C LYS A 229 13.67 9.78 11.67
N LYS A 230 12.98 9.56 12.77
CA LYS A 230 12.60 8.24 13.29
C LYS A 230 11.26 7.75 12.71
N SER A 231 10.62 8.53 11.86
CA SER A 231 9.39 8.13 11.18
C SER A 231 9.61 6.88 10.33
N GLN A 232 8.58 6.05 10.26
CA GLN A 232 8.63 4.72 9.66
C GLN A 232 8.10 4.69 8.22
N VAL A 233 7.61 5.83 7.73
CA VAL A 233 6.96 5.93 6.42
C VAL A 233 7.23 7.27 5.75
N SER A 234 7.28 7.26 4.41
CA SER A 234 7.18 8.45 3.55
C SER A 234 5.86 8.40 2.80
N LEU A 235 5.24 9.55 2.58
CA LEU A 235 3.98 9.68 1.84
C LEU A 235 4.23 10.40 0.50
N VAL A 236 3.61 9.87 -0.55
CA VAL A 236 3.61 10.49 -1.89
C VAL A 236 2.19 10.51 -2.40
N PHE A 237 1.63 11.71 -2.63
CA PHE A 237 0.23 11.85 -3.04
C PHE A 237 0.10 12.46 -4.43
N GLY A 238 -0.75 11.84 -5.25
CA GLY A 238 -1.31 12.38 -6.49
C GLY A 238 -2.82 12.16 -6.46
N GLN A 239 -3.53 13.05 -5.76
CA GLN A 239 -4.94 12.89 -5.42
C GLN A 239 -5.88 13.22 -6.60
N MET A 240 -7.19 13.01 -6.42
CA MET A 240 -8.18 13.14 -7.49
C MET A 240 -8.35 14.56 -8.05
N ASN A 241 -7.93 15.57 -7.29
CA ASN A 241 -7.96 16.96 -7.73
C ASN A 241 -6.79 17.34 -8.64
N GLU A 242 -5.78 16.46 -8.75
CA GLU A 242 -4.63 16.68 -9.62
C GLU A 242 -4.90 16.21 -11.06
N PRO A 243 -4.18 16.76 -12.06
CA PRO A 243 -4.38 16.37 -13.46
C PRO A 243 -3.97 14.91 -13.71
N PRO A 244 -4.44 14.30 -14.81
CA PRO A 244 -4.18 12.90 -15.12
C PRO A 244 -2.70 12.54 -15.21
N GLY A 245 -1.83 13.46 -15.65
CA GLY A 245 -0.39 13.24 -15.69
C GLY A 245 0.20 12.94 -14.32
N ALA A 246 -0.18 13.70 -13.31
CA ALA A 246 0.24 13.48 -11.93
C ALA A 246 -0.27 12.15 -11.39
N ARG A 247 -1.57 11.87 -11.55
CA ARG A 247 -2.19 10.62 -11.08
C ARG A 247 -1.63 9.36 -11.77
N ALA A 248 -1.26 9.48 -13.03
CA ALA A 248 -0.63 8.38 -13.79
C ALA A 248 0.83 8.12 -13.38
N SER A 249 1.52 9.09 -12.82
CA SER A 249 2.96 9.01 -12.53
C SER A 249 3.30 8.87 -11.05
N VAL A 250 2.39 9.20 -10.14
CA VAL A 250 2.67 9.23 -8.69
C VAL A 250 3.03 7.85 -8.13
N ALA A 251 2.45 6.77 -8.65
CA ALA A 251 2.83 5.41 -8.25
C ALA A 251 4.30 5.12 -8.56
N LEU A 252 4.79 5.61 -9.69
CA LEU A 252 6.21 5.51 -10.07
C LEU A 252 7.09 6.36 -9.15
N SER A 253 6.62 7.51 -8.71
CA SER A 253 7.32 8.37 -7.76
C SER A 253 7.52 7.68 -6.42
N GLY A 254 6.48 7.11 -5.84
CA GLY A 254 6.56 6.34 -4.59
C GLY A 254 7.43 5.10 -4.72
N LEU A 255 7.30 4.37 -5.82
CA LEU A 255 8.14 3.21 -6.12
C LEU A 255 9.62 3.58 -6.21
N THR A 256 9.96 4.73 -6.78
CA THR A 256 11.35 5.20 -6.88
C THR A 256 11.97 5.45 -5.51
N ILE A 257 11.23 6.04 -4.59
CA ILE A 257 11.67 6.19 -3.19
C ILE A 257 11.89 4.82 -2.54
N ALA A 258 10.96 3.89 -2.72
CA ALA A 258 11.09 2.52 -2.22
C ALA A 258 12.34 1.81 -2.78
N GLU A 259 12.61 1.95 -4.07
CA GLU A 259 13.80 1.39 -4.71
C GLU A 259 15.09 1.98 -4.14
N SER A 260 15.12 3.25 -3.79
CA SER A 260 16.29 3.88 -3.18
C SER A 260 16.66 3.26 -1.83
N PHE A 261 15.68 2.85 -1.05
CA PHE A 261 15.89 2.15 0.22
C PHE A 261 16.20 0.67 0.05
N ARG A 262 15.58 0.01 -0.91
CA ARG A 262 15.88 -1.40 -1.26
C ARG A 262 17.31 -1.57 -1.70
N ASP A 263 17.77 -0.71 -2.60
CA ASP A 263 19.07 -0.83 -3.27
C ASP A 263 20.22 -0.20 -2.48
N GLY A 264 19.92 0.61 -1.47
CA GLY A 264 20.93 1.19 -0.60
C GLY A 264 21.73 2.32 -1.24
N VAL A 265 21.07 3.27 -1.87
CA VAL A 265 21.69 4.42 -2.52
C VAL A 265 22.51 5.27 -1.54
N GLY A 266 23.66 5.77 -1.99
CA GLY A 266 24.51 6.67 -1.21
C GLY A 266 25.35 5.98 -0.15
N GLY A 267 25.77 4.74 -0.36
CA GLY A 267 26.64 3.98 0.54
C GLY A 267 25.90 3.34 1.72
N ARG A 268 24.57 3.36 1.69
CA ARG A 268 23.71 2.70 2.68
C ARG A 268 23.48 1.25 2.31
N LYS A 269 23.28 0.42 3.32
CA LYS A 269 22.83 -0.96 3.12
C LYS A 269 21.38 -0.95 2.67
N GLY A 270 21.04 -1.78 1.67
CA GLY A 270 19.66 -2.03 1.28
C GLY A 270 18.86 -2.70 2.38
N GLY A 271 17.55 -2.63 2.30
CA GLY A 271 16.63 -3.19 3.29
C GLY A 271 15.34 -3.73 2.69
N ASP A 272 14.51 -4.27 3.56
CA ASP A 272 13.18 -4.76 3.23
C ASP A 272 12.16 -3.63 3.36
N ILE A 273 11.50 -3.28 2.25
CA ILE A 273 10.63 -2.13 2.14
C ILE A 273 9.20 -2.58 1.86
N LEU A 274 8.23 -1.97 2.53
CA LEU A 274 6.82 -2.05 2.16
C LEU A 274 6.44 -0.87 1.28
N LEU A 275 5.80 -1.15 0.17
CA LEU A 275 5.21 -0.14 -0.71
C LEU A 275 3.69 -0.30 -0.72
N PHE A 276 2.98 0.72 -0.28
CA PHE A 276 1.52 0.78 -0.36
C PHE A 276 1.11 1.63 -1.55
N ILE A 277 0.18 1.13 -2.35
CA ILE A 277 -0.42 1.84 -3.47
C ILE A 277 -1.93 1.86 -3.27
N ASP A 278 -2.48 2.99 -2.98
CA ASP A 278 -3.91 3.17 -2.79
C ASP A 278 -4.42 4.28 -3.74
N ASN A 279 -4.99 3.97 -4.84
CA ASN A 279 -5.52 2.73 -5.35
C ASN A 279 -4.89 2.41 -6.71
N ILE A 280 -4.51 1.15 -6.95
CA ILE A 280 -3.88 0.75 -8.22
C ILE A 280 -4.80 0.92 -9.44
N PHE A 281 -6.12 0.77 -9.27
CA PHE A 281 -7.08 1.03 -10.33
C PHE A 281 -7.00 2.47 -10.85
N ARG A 282 -6.76 3.44 -9.96
CA ARG A 282 -6.64 4.86 -10.34
C ARG A 282 -5.40 5.14 -11.17
N PHE A 283 -4.33 4.37 -10.98
CA PHE A 283 -3.16 4.39 -11.86
C PHE A 283 -3.54 4.04 -13.30
N THR A 284 -4.27 2.94 -13.50
CA THR A 284 -4.72 2.52 -14.85
C THR A 284 -5.72 3.50 -15.45
N GLN A 285 -6.65 4.02 -14.65
CA GLN A 285 -7.64 5.01 -15.08
C GLN A 285 -6.98 6.30 -15.55
N ALA A 286 -6.03 6.83 -14.79
CA ALA A 286 -5.28 8.03 -15.17
C ALA A 286 -4.45 7.78 -16.45
N GLY A 287 -3.88 6.61 -16.61
CA GLY A 287 -3.22 6.21 -17.85
C GLY A 287 -4.14 6.21 -19.06
N SER A 288 -5.41 5.79 -18.90
CA SER A 288 -6.41 5.86 -19.98
C SER A 288 -6.77 7.29 -20.33
N GLU A 289 -6.90 8.19 -19.36
CA GLU A 289 -7.13 9.61 -19.57
C GLU A 289 -5.98 10.27 -20.35
N VAL A 290 -4.74 10.00 -19.96
CA VAL A 290 -3.54 10.49 -20.67
C VAL A 290 -3.52 9.96 -22.11
N SER A 291 -3.80 8.68 -22.33
CA SER A 291 -3.86 8.08 -23.66
C SER A 291 -4.90 8.74 -24.56
N ALA A 292 -6.08 9.02 -24.02
CA ALA A 292 -7.14 9.76 -24.73
C ALA A 292 -6.72 11.19 -25.09
N LEU A 293 -6.10 11.91 -24.16
CA LEU A 293 -5.59 13.26 -24.38
C LEU A 293 -4.48 13.32 -25.46
N LEU A 294 -3.72 12.24 -25.60
CA LEU A 294 -2.71 12.11 -26.65
C LEU A 294 -3.28 11.67 -28.01
N GLY A 295 -4.60 11.46 -28.10
CA GLY A 295 -5.28 11.06 -29.32
C GLY A 295 -5.03 9.61 -29.74
N ARG A 296 -4.62 8.75 -28.82
CA ARG A 296 -4.44 7.30 -29.09
C ARG A 296 -5.81 6.62 -29.18
N MET A 297 -5.93 5.70 -30.13
CA MET A 297 -7.14 4.91 -30.27
C MET A 297 -7.34 3.98 -29.07
N PRO A 298 -8.48 4.03 -28.37
CA PRO A 298 -8.71 3.17 -27.22
C PRO A 298 -8.86 1.71 -27.62
N SER A 299 -8.48 0.82 -26.70
CA SER A 299 -8.77 -0.60 -26.78
C SER A 299 -10.21 -0.91 -26.34
N ALA A 300 -10.54 -2.19 -26.19
CA ALA A 300 -11.83 -2.61 -25.66
C ALA A 300 -12.14 -1.93 -24.32
N VAL A 301 -13.41 -1.56 -24.12
CA VAL A 301 -13.93 -0.92 -22.89
C VAL A 301 -13.32 0.46 -22.60
N GLY A 302 -12.62 1.06 -23.56
CA GLY A 302 -12.10 2.44 -23.45
C GLY A 302 -10.73 2.57 -22.76
N TYR A 303 -10.08 1.47 -22.40
CA TYR A 303 -8.71 1.54 -21.83
C TYR A 303 -7.64 1.80 -22.91
N GLN A 304 -6.48 2.25 -22.45
CA GLN A 304 -5.31 2.44 -23.31
C GLN A 304 -4.84 1.12 -23.92
N PRO A 305 -4.33 1.13 -25.17
CA PRO A 305 -3.79 -0.08 -25.79
C PRO A 305 -2.51 -0.58 -25.10
N THR A 306 -1.85 0.27 -24.33
CA THR A 306 -0.62 0.00 -23.60
C THR A 306 -0.84 -0.42 -22.15
N LEU A 307 -2.07 -0.70 -21.74
CA LEU A 307 -2.44 -1.04 -20.35
C LEU A 307 -1.56 -2.15 -19.76
N ALA A 308 -1.43 -3.27 -20.44
CA ALA A 308 -0.65 -4.40 -19.95
C ALA A 308 0.85 -4.07 -19.85
N SER A 309 1.39 -3.31 -20.82
CA SER A 309 2.80 -2.89 -20.82
C SER A 309 3.10 -1.91 -19.70
N GLU A 310 2.24 -0.92 -19.49
CA GLU A 310 2.41 0.08 -18.42
C GLU A 310 2.33 -0.57 -17.05
N MET A 311 1.35 -1.45 -16.83
CA MET A 311 1.22 -2.20 -15.59
C MET A 311 2.41 -3.13 -15.38
N GLY A 312 2.84 -3.86 -16.40
CA GLY A 312 3.99 -4.76 -16.33
C GLY A 312 5.29 -4.03 -16.00
N GLN A 313 5.58 -2.90 -16.64
CA GLN A 313 6.78 -2.11 -16.36
C GLN A 313 6.85 -1.64 -14.91
N MET A 314 5.73 -1.23 -14.33
CA MET A 314 5.70 -0.85 -12.93
C MET A 314 5.83 -2.07 -12.01
N GLN A 315 5.04 -3.12 -12.24
CA GLN A 315 4.98 -4.29 -11.37
C GLN A 315 6.30 -5.07 -11.32
N GLU A 316 7.03 -5.16 -12.43
CA GLU A 316 8.32 -5.87 -12.50
C GLU A 316 9.44 -5.16 -11.72
N ARG A 317 9.30 -3.87 -11.41
CA ARG A 317 10.21 -3.14 -10.52
C ARG A 317 10.03 -3.54 -9.05
N ILE A 318 8.86 -4.05 -8.70
CA ILE A 318 8.50 -4.48 -7.34
C ILE A 318 8.95 -5.93 -7.16
N THR A 319 10.16 -6.11 -6.62
CA THR A 319 10.77 -7.43 -6.49
C THR A 319 11.86 -7.45 -5.43
N SER A 320 12.33 -8.65 -5.10
CA SER A 320 13.52 -8.85 -4.27
C SER A 320 14.79 -8.84 -5.11
N THR A 321 15.76 -8.06 -4.66
CA THR A 321 17.13 -8.06 -5.20
C THR A 321 18.11 -8.64 -4.18
N LYS A 322 19.36 -8.79 -4.58
CA LYS A 322 20.44 -9.22 -3.66
C LYS A 322 20.69 -8.22 -2.53
N ASN A 323 20.26 -6.97 -2.69
CA ASN A 323 20.49 -5.90 -1.72
C ASN A 323 19.33 -5.74 -0.72
N GLY A 324 18.11 -6.06 -1.13
CA GLY A 324 16.92 -5.92 -0.33
C GLY A 324 15.65 -6.30 -1.09
N SER A 325 14.49 -6.00 -0.53
CA SER A 325 13.20 -6.34 -1.14
C SER A 325 12.22 -5.17 -1.10
N ILE A 326 11.33 -5.12 -2.10
CA ILE A 326 10.10 -4.33 -2.04
C ILE A 326 8.95 -5.31 -2.07
N THR A 327 8.15 -5.30 -1.01
CA THR A 327 6.86 -6.01 -0.96
C THR A 327 5.76 -4.98 -1.08
N SER A 328 4.86 -5.13 -2.05
CA SER A 328 3.78 -4.16 -2.25
C SER A 328 2.45 -4.66 -1.72
N VAL A 329 1.70 -3.75 -1.11
CA VAL A 329 0.29 -3.91 -0.78
C VAL A 329 -0.49 -2.89 -1.61
N GLN A 330 -1.26 -3.39 -2.55
CA GLN A 330 -1.97 -2.59 -3.54
C GLN A 330 -3.47 -2.69 -3.28
N ALA A 331 -4.09 -1.58 -2.90
CA ALA A 331 -5.54 -1.53 -2.80
C ALA A 331 -6.13 -1.65 -4.21
N VAL A 332 -7.06 -2.57 -4.39
CA VAL A 332 -7.69 -2.85 -5.67
C VAL A 332 -9.18 -2.50 -5.59
N TYR A 333 -9.61 -1.65 -6.50
CA TYR A 333 -11.01 -1.37 -6.75
C TYR A 333 -11.46 -2.16 -8.00
N VAL A 334 -12.60 -2.83 -7.89
CA VAL A 334 -13.19 -3.59 -9.00
C VAL A 334 -14.45 -2.87 -9.43
N PRO A 335 -14.45 -2.19 -10.61
CA PRO A 335 -15.61 -1.48 -11.12
C PRO A 335 -16.82 -2.41 -11.27
N ALA A 336 -17.97 -2.03 -10.70
CA ALA A 336 -19.21 -2.79 -10.75
C ALA A 336 -19.08 -4.27 -10.31
N ASP A 337 -18.09 -4.59 -9.49
CA ASP A 337 -17.75 -5.96 -9.07
C ASP A 337 -17.44 -6.91 -10.23
N ASP A 338 -17.08 -6.37 -11.39
CA ASP A 338 -16.75 -7.12 -12.59
C ASP A 338 -15.25 -7.47 -12.66
N LEU A 339 -14.91 -8.68 -12.26
CA LEU A 339 -13.55 -9.21 -12.30
C LEU A 339 -13.00 -9.42 -13.71
N THR A 340 -13.87 -9.34 -14.73
CA THR A 340 -13.49 -9.48 -16.15
C THR A 340 -13.09 -8.15 -16.78
N ASP A 341 -13.31 -7.02 -16.08
CA ASP A 341 -12.83 -5.72 -16.52
C ASP A 341 -11.31 -5.76 -16.74
N PRO A 342 -10.79 -5.21 -17.85
CA PRO A 342 -9.35 -5.30 -18.18
C PRO A 342 -8.39 -4.76 -17.12
N ALA A 343 -8.76 -3.71 -16.36
CA ALA A 343 -7.88 -3.13 -15.35
C ALA A 343 -7.67 -4.07 -14.14
N PRO A 344 -8.71 -4.55 -13.44
CA PRO A 344 -8.53 -5.53 -12.38
C PRO A 344 -7.96 -6.84 -12.90
N ALA A 345 -8.40 -7.35 -14.06
CA ALA A 345 -7.88 -8.59 -14.62
C ALA A 345 -6.36 -8.53 -14.87
N THR A 346 -5.86 -7.42 -15.42
CA THR A 346 -4.43 -7.21 -15.62
C THR A 346 -3.68 -7.13 -14.29
N THR A 347 -4.24 -6.43 -13.31
CA THR A 347 -3.66 -6.34 -11.96
C THR A 347 -3.57 -7.71 -11.29
N PHE A 348 -4.63 -8.51 -11.33
CA PHE A 348 -4.65 -9.86 -10.74
C PHE A 348 -3.58 -10.78 -11.28
N SER A 349 -3.21 -10.65 -12.55
CA SER A 349 -2.16 -11.49 -13.15
C SER A 349 -0.79 -11.29 -12.50
N HIS A 350 -0.56 -10.15 -11.84
CA HIS A 350 0.68 -9.82 -11.14
C HIS A 350 0.69 -10.15 -9.65
N LEU A 351 -0.48 -10.42 -9.05
CA LEU A 351 -0.60 -10.61 -7.61
C LEU A 351 -0.11 -12.00 -7.16
N ASP A 352 0.65 -12.01 -6.06
CA ASP A 352 1.12 -13.22 -5.39
C ASP A 352 0.22 -13.65 -4.23
N ALA A 353 -0.46 -12.70 -3.62
CA ALA A 353 -1.41 -12.92 -2.54
C ALA A 353 -2.57 -11.94 -2.61
N THR A 354 -3.68 -12.30 -1.98
CA THR A 354 -4.89 -11.49 -1.92
C THR A 354 -5.41 -11.44 -0.49
N THR A 355 -5.45 -10.25 0.09
CA THR A 355 -6.07 -9.98 1.40
C THR A 355 -7.46 -9.41 1.17
N VAL A 356 -8.48 -10.12 1.60
CA VAL A 356 -9.88 -9.69 1.50
C VAL A 356 -10.40 -9.29 2.88
N LEU A 357 -10.76 -8.03 3.04
CA LEU A 357 -11.41 -7.52 4.25
C LEU A 357 -12.94 -7.62 4.09
N ASN A 358 -13.61 -8.24 5.06
CA ASN A 358 -15.02 -8.55 5.00
C ASN A 358 -15.82 -7.81 6.07
N ARG A 359 -16.85 -7.08 5.64
CA ARG A 359 -17.71 -6.31 6.55
C ARG A 359 -18.44 -7.19 7.57
N LYS A 360 -18.91 -8.38 7.18
CA LYS A 360 -19.58 -9.30 8.11
C LYS A 360 -18.68 -9.74 9.25
N ILE A 361 -17.38 -9.90 8.97
CA ILE A 361 -16.38 -10.23 10.00
C ILE A 361 -16.17 -9.02 10.93
N ALA A 362 -16.09 -7.82 10.37
CA ALA A 362 -16.00 -6.59 11.15
C ALA A 362 -17.22 -6.37 12.06
N GLU A 363 -18.42 -6.68 11.58
CA GLU A 363 -19.67 -6.59 12.35
C GLU A 363 -19.69 -7.56 13.55
N LEU A 364 -18.94 -8.66 13.49
CA LEU A 364 -18.74 -9.57 14.61
C LEU A 364 -17.70 -9.07 15.65
N GLY A 365 -17.11 -7.90 15.40
CA GLY A 365 -16.03 -7.34 16.25
C GLY A 365 -14.69 -8.04 16.10
N ILE A 366 -14.51 -8.79 15.03
CA ILE A 366 -13.25 -9.50 14.71
C ILE A 366 -12.37 -8.59 13.87
N TYR A 367 -11.26 -8.14 14.42
CA TYR A 367 -10.25 -7.31 13.76
C TYR A 367 -8.85 -7.91 13.90
N PRO A 368 -8.03 -7.93 12.82
CA PRO A 368 -8.36 -7.44 11.48
C PRO A 368 -9.49 -8.28 10.83
N ALA A 369 -10.34 -7.62 10.09
CA ALA A 369 -11.50 -8.25 9.46
C ALA A 369 -11.15 -9.01 8.17
N VAL A 370 -10.03 -9.71 8.17
CA VAL A 370 -9.54 -10.52 7.04
C VAL A 370 -10.42 -11.75 6.89
N ASP A 371 -10.94 -11.97 5.69
CA ASP A 371 -11.69 -13.18 5.36
C ASP A 371 -10.72 -14.34 5.09
N PRO A 372 -10.67 -15.34 5.97
CA PRO A 372 -9.71 -16.44 5.82
C PRO A 372 -10.06 -17.41 4.70
N LEU A 373 -11.29 -17.40 4.21
CA LEU A 373 -11.74 -18.27 3.12
C LEU A 373 -11.51 -17.63 1.74
N ASP A 374 -11.70 -16.31 1.64
CA ASP A 374 -11.54 -15.59 0.38
C ASP A 374 -10.12 -15.06 0.16
N SER A 375 -9.31 -14.99 1.21
CA SER A 375 -7.91 -14.58 1.13
C SER A 375 -7.02 -15.75 0.72
N THR A 376 -6.06 -15.48 -0.17
CA THR A 376 -5.20 -16.51 -0.76
C THR A 376 -3.74 -16.07 -0.84
N SER A 377 -2.82 -17.03 -0.90
CA SER A 377 -1.40 -16.77 -1.17
C SER A 377 -0.80 -17.92 -1.99
N ARG A 378 -0.01 -17.57 -2.99
CA ARG A 378 0.72 -18.56 -3.81
C ARG A 378 1.82 -19.28 -3.06
N ILE A 379 2.38 -18.66 -2.02
CA ILE A 379 3.45 -19.26 -1.22
C ILE A 379 2.94 -20.10 -0.04
N LEU A 380 1.63 -20.24 0.14
CA LEU A 380 1.07 -21.21 1.07
C LEU A 380 1.21 -22.62 0.47
N ASP A 381 2.42 -23.12 0.50
CA ASP A 381 2.85 -24.39 -0.07
C ASP A 381 3.79 -25.10 0.93
N PRO A 382 3.66 -26.41 1.13
CA PRO A 382 4.51 -27.14 2.08
C PRO A 382 6.01 -26.98 1.86
N ASN A 383 6.42 -26.79 0.61
CA ASN A 383 7.84 -26.60 0.26
C ASN A 383 8.37 -25.20 0.65
N VAL A 384 7.51 -24.24 0.88
CA VAL A 384 7.90 -22.86 1.26
C VAL A 384 7.72 -22.64 2.76
N VAL A 385 6.53 -22.93 3.28
CA VAL A 385 6.17 -22.62 4.68
C VAL A 385 6.41 -23.80 5.63
N GLY A 386 6.62 -25.00 5.11
CA GLY A 386 6.71 -26.23 5.87
C GLY A 386 5.38 -26.96 6.01
N GLU A 387 5.44 -28.26 6.24
CA GLU A 387 4.27 -29.14 6.29
C GLU A 387 3.33 -28.79 7.45
N GLU A 388 3.87 -28.50 8.63
CA GLU A 388 3.07 -28.18 9.82
C GLU A 388 2.24 -26.91 9.63
N HIS A 389 2.85 -25.86 9.11
CA HIS A 389 2.15 -24.60 8.80
C HIS A 389 1.05 -24.85 7.76
N TYR A 390 1.40 -25.49 6.65
CA TYR A 390 0.45 -25.77 5.57
C TYR A 390 -0.76 -26.59 6.05
N GLN A 391 -0.54 -27.66 6.78
CA GLN A 391 -1.62 -28.51 7.28
C GLN A 391 -2.50 -27.78 8.30
N THR A 392 -1.92 -26.98 9.19
CA THR A 392 -2.68 -26.17 10.14
C THR A 392 -3.56 -25.15 9.41
N ALA A 393 -3.03 -24.46 8.41
CA ALA A 393 -3.80 -23.53 7.60
C ALA A 393 -4.96 -24.21 6.85
N GLN A 394 -4.73 -25.39 6.29
CA GLN A 394 -5.77 -26.15 5.60
C GLN A 394 -6.88 -26.61 6.57
N ARG A 395 -6.50 -27.09 7.76
CA ARG A 395 -7.46 -27.48 8.81
C ARG A 395 -8.31 -26.28 9.28
N VAL A 396 -7.72 -25.11 9.44
CA VAL A 396 -8.44 -23.88 9.77
C VAL A 396 -9.46 -23.53 8.67
N LYS A 397 -9.05 -23.55 7.42
CA LYS A 397 -9.95 -23.31 6.28
C LYS A 397 -11.09 -24.33 6.22
N GLN A 398 -10.81 -25.60 6.42
CA GLN A 398 -11.80 -26.67 6.39
C GLN A 398 -12.86 -26.50 7.48
N ILE A 399 -12.44 -26.22 8.72
CA ILE A 399 -13.39 -26.06 9.83
C ILE A 399 -14.26 -24.79 9.63
N LEU A 400 -13.68 -23.71 9.14
CA LEU A 400 -14.43 -22.48 8.84
C LEU A 400 -15.38 -22.66 7.67
N GLN A 401 -15.00 -23.38 6.63
CA GLN A 401 -15.87 -23.72 5.50
C GLN A 401 -17.05 -24.59 5.96
N ARG A 402 -16.77 -25.62 6.77
CA ARG A 402 -17.84 -26.47 7.31
C ARG A 402 -18.80 -25.69 8.20
N ASN A 403 -18.27 -24.80 9.02
CA ASN A 403 -19.09 -23.91 9.84
C ASN A 403 -20.00 -23.02 8.99
N LYS A 404 -19.48 -22.46 7.91
CA LYS A 404 -20.27 -21.65 6.96
C LYS A 404 -21.43 -22.44 6.34
N GLU A 405 -21.19 -23.69 5.94
CA GLU A 405 -22.22 -24.57 5.40
C GLU A 405 -23.30 -24.91 6.45
N LEU A 406 -22.91 -25.09 7.71
CA LEU A 406 -23.82 -25.39 8.80
C LEU A 406 -24.66 -24.19 9.27
N GLN A 407 -24.21 -22.95 8.98
CA GLN A 407 -24.96 -21.75 9.38
C GLN A 407 -26.35 -21.66 8.75
N ASP A 408 -26.51 -22.13 7.51
CA ASP A 408 -27.82 -22.17 6.85
C ASP A 408 -28.76 -23.15 7.55
N ILE A 409 -28.25 -24.28 7.99
CA ILE A 409 -29.01 -25.27 8.75
C ILE A 409 -29.39 -24.72 10.13
N ILE A 410 -28.41 -24.09 10.82
CA ILE A 410 -28.62 -23.49 12.15
C ILE A 410 -29.67 -22.38 12.12
N SER A 411 -29.66 -21.56 11.05
CA SER A 411 -30.60 -20.44 10.92
C SER A 411 -32.07 -20.90 10.73
N ILE A 412 -32.26 -22.08 10.13
CA ILE A 412 -33.59 -22.62 9.84
C ILE A 412 -34.07 -23.55 10.94
N LEU A 413 -33.24 -24.47 11.41
CA LEU A 413 -33.61 -25.56 12.29
C LEU A 413 -33.07 -25.41 13.74
N GLY A 414 -32.13 -24.51 13.97
CA GLY A 414 -31.47 -24.33 15.26
C GLY A 414 -30.28 -25.28 15.49
N MET A 415 -29.47 -24.98 16.50
CA MET A 415 -28.28 -25.77 16.88
C MET A 415 -28.60 -27.18 17.34
N GLU A 416 -29.79 -27.39 17.94
CA GLU A 416 -30.16 -28.67 18.53
C GLU A 416 -30.33 -29.80 17.50
N GLU A 417 -30.64 -29.44 16.25
CA GLU A 417 -30.81 -30.40 15.17
C GLU A 417 -29.50 -30.90 14.55
N LEU A 418 -28.36 -30.32 14.95
CA LEU A 418 -27.07 -30.76 14.48
C LEU A 418 -26.64 -32.06 15.18
N SER A 419 -25.86 -32.88 14.45
CA SER A 419 -25.15 -34.01 15.07
C SER A 419 -24.12 -33.53 16.11
N ASP A 420 -23.77 -34.38 17.05
CA ASP A 420 -22.76 -34.06 18.07
C ASP A 420 -21.40 -33.67 17.44
N GLU A 421 -21.06 -34.32 16.34
CA GLU A 421 -19.86 -34.00 15.55
C GLU A 421 -19.94 -32.59 14.96
N ASP A 422 -21.06 -32.22 14.36
CA ASP A 422 -21.27 -30.87 13.80
C ASP A 422 -21.35 -29.80 14.88
N LYS A 423 -21.94 -30.08 16.04
CA LYS A 423 -21.92 -29.19 17.20
C LYS A 423 -20.50 -28.91 17.68
N THR A 424 -19.68 -29.94 17.78
CA THR A 424 -18.25 -29.80 18.12
C THR A 424 -17.51 -28.97 17.08
N THR A 425 -17.75 -29.23 15.80
CA THR A 425 -17.17 -28.47 14.69
C THR A 425 -17.53 -26.97 14.76
N VAL A 426 -18.79 -26.64 14.96
CA VAL A 426 -19.26 -25.26 15.10
C VAL A 426 -18.64 -24.56 16.31
N ASN A 427 -18.56 -25.24 17.44
CA ASN A 427 -17.98 -24.68 18.66
C ASN A 427 -16.47 -24.39 18.51
N ARG A 428 -15.72 -25.31 17.91
CA ARG A 428 -14.30 -25.09 17.59
C ARG A 428 -14.10 -24.00 16.53
N ALA A 429 -14.93 -23.98 15.49
CA ALA A 429 -14.89 -22.96 14.44
C ALA A 429 -15.12 -21.54 14.99
N ARG A 430 -16.02 -21.38 15.95
CA ARG A 430 -16.24 -20.10 16.63
C ARG A 430 -15.00 -19.64 17.41
N ARG A 431 -14.30 -20.55 18.08
CA ARG A 431 -13.04 -20.24 18.76
C ARG A 431 -11.92 -19.89 17.76
N VAL A 432 -11.79 -20.65 16.69
CA VAL A 432 -10.86 -20.35 15.60
C VAL A 432 -11.12 -18.97 15.03
N GLN A 433 -12.36 -18.64 14.74
CA GLN A 433 -12.78 -17.35 14.19
C GLN A 433 -12.37 -16.18 15.09
N ARG A 434 -12.63 -16.30 16.40
CA ARG A 434 -12.24 -15.28 17.37
C ARG A 434 -10.73 -15.19 17.57
N PHE A 435 -10.03 -16.33 17.53
CA PHE A 435 -8.58 -16.36 17.67
C PHE A 435 -7.83 -15.78 16.46
N LEU A 436 -8.49 -15.65 15.31
CA LEU A 436 -7.97 -14.89 14.16
C LEU A 436 -7.89 -13.39 14.45
N SER A 437 -8.63 -12.88 15.42
CA SER A 437 -8.51 -11.50 15.87
C SER A 437 -7.24 -11.27 16.68
N GLN A 438 -6.80 -10.03 16.71
CA GLN A 438 -5.55 -9.65 17.36
C GLN A 438 -5.57 -8.16 17.71
N PRO A 439 -5.09 -7.76 18.89
CA PRO A 439 -4.98 -6.35 19.23
C PRO A 439 -3.80 -5.73 18.48
N PHE A 440 -3.99 -4.53 17.95
CA PHE A 440 -2.99 -3.78 17.20
C PHE A 440 -2.36 -2.67 18.05
N ALA A 441 -1.04 -2.52 17.93
CA ALA A 441 -0.31 -1.46 18.62
C ALA A 441 -0.78 -0.06 18.21
N VAL A 442 -1.08 0.12 16.93
CA VAL A 442 -1.56 1.41 16.38
C VAL A 442 -2.98 1.76 16.85
N ALA A 443 -3.75 0.79 17.31
CA ALA A 443 -5.10 0.99 17.84
C ALA A 443 -5.17 1.07 19.38
N GLN A 444 -4.06 0.93 20.07
CA GLN A 444 -3.99 0.89 21.54
C GLN A 444 -4.60 2.11 22.19
N GLN A 445 -4.40 3.29 21.63
CA GLN A 445 -4.96 4.54 22.16
C GLN A 445 -6.49 4.59 22.11
N PHE A 446 -7.12 3.86 21.20
CA PHE A 446 -8.58 3.79 21.06
C PHE A 446 -9.19 2.62 21.83
N THR A 447 -8.50 1.49 21.87
CA THR A 447 -9.00 0.25 22.46
C THR A 447 -8.60 0.08 23.92
N GLY A 448 -7.54 0.77 24.37
CA GLY A 448 -6.91 0.57 25.68
C GLY A 448 -6.20 -0.77 25.84
N VAL A 449 -6.15 -1.59 24.79
CA VAL A 449 -5.49 -2.91 24.79
C VAL A 449 -4.13 -2.81 24.13
N PRO A 450 -3.03 -3.23 24.81
CA PRO A 450 -1.71 -3.26 24.21
C PRO A 450 -1.67 -4.16 22.98
N GLY A 451 -1.05 -3.67 21.91
CA GLY A 451 -0.86 -4.45 20.68
C GLY A 451 0.17 -5.57 20.88
N VAL A 452 -0.04 -6.66 20.18
CA VAL A 452 0.81 -7.85 20.23
C VAL A 452 1.20 -8.29 18.84
N MET A 453 2.50 -8.49 18.60
CA MET A 453 3.00 -9.22 17.45
C MET A 453 3.11 -10.70 17.83
N VAL A 454 2.60 -11.58 17.00
CA VAL A 454 2.62 -13.03 17.26
C VAL A 454 3.54 -13.72 16.26
N SER A 455 4.46 -14.56 16.76
CA SER A 455 5.32 -15.37 15.90
C SER A 455 4.51 -16.43 15.16
N ILE A 456 5.02 -16.90 14.02
CA ILE A 456 4.34 -17.96 13.28
C ILE A 456 4.28 -19.27 14.08
N GLU A 457 5.30 -19.57 14.88
CA GLU A 457 5.35 -20.74 15.74
C GLU A 457 4.24 -20.71 16.78
N ASP A 458 4.05 -19.59 17.46
CA ASP A 458 2.96 -19.40 18.44
C ASP A 458 1.58 -19.41 17.77
N THR A 459 1.48 -18.86 16.57
CA THR A 459 0.25 -18.90 15.77
C THR A 459 -0.14 -20.34 15.43
N ILE A 460 0.77 -21.12 14.89
CA ILE A 460 0.54 -22.54 14.54
C ILE A 460 0.16 -23.33 15.78
N LYS A 461 0.92 -23.18 16.87
CA LYS A 461 0.67 -23.84 18.15
C LYS A 461 -0.74 -23.58 18.65
N GLY A 462 -1.14 -22.31 18.69
CA GLY A 462 -2.44 -21.90 19.20
C GLY A 462 -3.60 -22.47 18.39
N PHE A 463 -3.55 -22.37 17.07
CA PHE A 463 -4.60 -22.94 16.21
C PHE A 463 -4.65 -24.46 16.26
N LYS A 464 -3.52 -25.14 16.34
CA LYS A 464 -3.50 -26.61 16.52
C LYS A 464 -4.18 -27.03 17.80
N MET A 465 -3.90 -26.36 18.93
CA MET A 465 -4.53 -26.66 20.22
C MET A 465 -6.06 -26.51 20.15
N ILE A 466 -6.55 -25.48 19.48
CA ILE A 466 -7.99 -25.28 19.31
C ILE A 466 -8.59 -26.38 18.43
N LEU A 467 -7.95 -26.70 17.31
CA LEU A 467 -8.42 -27.72 16.36
C LEU A 467 -8.39 -29.14 16.96
N ASP A 468 -7.41 -29.42 17.81
CA ASP A 468 -7.26 -30.74 18.48
C ASP A 468 -8.20 -30.90 19.69
N GLY A 469 -8.93 -29.88 20.05
CA GLY A 469 -9.93 -29.92 21.14
C GLY A 469 -9.38 -29.64 22.54
N GLU A 470 -8.12 -29.26 22.67
CA GLU A 470 -7.51 -28.93 23.96
C GLU A 470 -8.12 -27.66 24.62
N CYS A 471 -8.82 -26.85 23.84
CA CYS A 471 -9.45 -25.61 24.28
C CYS A 471 -10.98 -25.68 24.37
N ASP A 472 -11.59 -26.84 24.21
CA ASP A 472 -13.04 -27.01 24.16
C ASP A 472 -13.77 -26.56 25.45
N GLU A 473 -13.08 -26.64 26.59
CA GLU A 473 -13.61 -26.22 27.90
C GLU A 473 -13.53 -24.71 28.16
N LEU A 474 -12.83 -23.97 27.33
CA LEU A 474 -12.67 -22.52 27.49
C LEU A 474 -13.83 -21.77 26.85
N PRO A 475 -14.28 -20.63 27.43
CA PRO A 475 -15.33 -19.81 26.83
C PRO A 475 -14.83 -19.18 25.52
N GLU A 476 -15.70 -19.06 24.53
CA GLU A 476 -15.39 -18.46 23.23
C GLU A 476 -14.77 -17.05 23.33
N GLN A 477 -15.24 -16.25 24.28
CA GLN A 477 -14.79 -14.87 24.47
C GLN A 477 -13.33 -14.75 24.89
N ALA A 478 -12.75 -15.83 25.44
CA ALA A 478 -11.35 -15.86 25.82
C ALA A 478 -10.40 -15.75 24.59
N PHE A 479 -10.87 -16.14 23.43
CA PHE A 479 -10.09 -16.12 22.18
C PHE A 479 -10.18 -14.80 21.41
N LEU A 480 -11.08 -13.91 21.79
CA LEU A 480 -11.25 -12.65 21.11
C LEU A 480 -10.21 -11.64 21.56
N ASN A 481 -9.54 -11.00 20.59
CA ASN A 481 -8.56 -9.92 20.85
C ASN A 481 -7.42 -10.34 21.77
N VAL A 482 -6.85 -11.49 21.51
CA VAL A 482 -5.63 -11.99 22.18
C VAL A 482 -4.53 -12.27 21.16
N GLY A 483 -3.28 -12.26 21.59
CA GLY A 483 -2.15 -12.61 20.74
C GLY A 483 -1.92 -14.11 20.70
N THR A 484 -1.30 -14.65 21.74
CA THR A 484 -0.96 -16.07 21.85
C THR A 484 -2.07 -16.87 22.52
N ILE A 485 -1.98 -18.20 22.42
CA ILE A 485 -2.94 -19.11 23.10
C ILE A 485 -2.81 -19.01 24.62
N GLU A 486 -1.64 -18.75 25.15
CA GLU A 486 -1.41 -18.53 26.57
C GLU A 486 -2.22 -17.33 27.08
N GLU A 487 -2.29 -16.26 26.31
CA GLU A 487 -3.13 -15.08 26.64
C GLU A 487 -4.64 -15.45 26.66
N ALA A 488 -5.08 -16.37 25.80
CA ALA A 488 -6.44 -16.87 25.82
C ALA A 488 -6.74 -17.67 27.11
N PHE A 489 -5.82 -18.48 27.57
CA PHE A 489 -5.95 -19.18 28.87
C PHE A 489 -6.02 -18.20 30.04
N GLU A 490 -5.15 -17.22 30.09
CA GLU A 490 -5.16 -16.18 31.13
C GLU A 490 -6.47 -15.39 31.12
N LYS A 491 -6.97 -15.04 29.94
CA LYS A 491 -8.25 -14.34 29.79
C LYS A 491 -9.42 -15.21 30.24
N ALA A 492 -9.37 -16.51 29.95
CA ALA A 492 -10.41 -17.44 30.42
C ALA A 492 -10.47 -17.49 31.95
N GLU A 493 -9.33 -17.53 32.65
CA GLU A 493 -9.30 -17.50 34.12
C GLU A 493 -9.87 -16.19 34.67
N ARG A 494 -9.48 -15.04 34.09
CA ARG A 494 -10.07 -13.73 34.49
C ARG A 494 -11.58 -13.66 34.29
N LEU A 495 -12.11 -14.24 33.21
CA LEU A 495 -13.55 -14.30 32.95
C LEU A 495 -14.29 -15.17 33.97
N LYS A 496 -13.68 -16.29 34.41
CA LYS A 496 -14.24 -17.15 35.47
C LYS A 496 -14.28 -16.43 36.83
N GLU A 497 -13.27 -15.64 37.15
CA GLU A 497 -13.23 -14.84 38.39
C GLU A 497 -14.28 -13.74 38.41
N GLN A 498 -14.57 -13.12 37.27
CA GLN A 498 -15.63 -12.07 37.16
C GLN A 498 -17.05 -12.63 37.29
N LEU A 499 -17.24 -13.92 37.07
CA LEU A 499 -18.53 -14.60 37.18
C LEU A 499 -18.78 -15.17 38.59
N ARG A 500 -17.79 -15.14 39.47
CA ARG A 500 -17.88 -15.46 40.90
C ARG A 500 -18.15 -14.23 41.76
#